data_f542ca770cf92b7ee94dd2e053dbc9e4
#
_entry.id   f542ca770cf92b7ee94dd2e053dbc9e4
#
_cell.length_a   1.000
_cell.length_b   1.000
_cell.length_c   1.000
_cell.angle_alpha   90.00
_cell.angle_beta   90.00
_cell.angle_gamma   90.00
#
_symmetry.space_group_name_H-M   'P 1'
#
loop_
_entity.id
_entity.type
_entity.pdbx_description
1 polymer ?
#
loop_
_entity_poly.entity_id
_entity_poly.type
_entity_poly.pdbx_seq_one_letter_code
_entity_poly.pdbx_strand_id
1 'polypeptide(L)'
;MILYEDAALVVLDKPAGLSSEEGVPAALRAHWNAPDAFVGVVHRLDTGVSGLMVYARTPAAAAALSRQVTQSQEAYAVADGRAEGKAAAPQFIKQYRAVIVGAPDAQLPAAGMLRDYLFKDSRKGRVFPVSRPRKGVREAVLEYRILATAGENSLARITLHTGRTHQIRVQFASRKHPLYGDGKYGSRQKGSIALQSCGLRFVHPDTGKPMAFSLPLPAAAPWKEFLELGE
;
A
#
# COMPACT_ATOMS: atom_id res chain seq x y z
N MET A 1 4.52 -11.55 -11.47
CA MET A 1 5.91 -12.07 -11.66
C MET A 1 6.54 -12.25 -10.28
N ILE A 2 7.15 -13.43 -10.01
CA ILE A 2 7.91 -13.69 -8.78
C ILE A 2 9.26 -12.98 -8.89
N LEU A 3 9.65 -12.24 -7.86
CA LEU A 3 10.90 -11.49 -7.75
C LEU A 3 11.92 -12.17 -6.83
N TYR A 4 11.42 -12.88 -5.83
CA TYR A 4 12.22 -13.64 -4.89
C TYR A 4 11.41 -14.80 -4.33
N GLU A 5 12.05 -15.93 -4.12
CA GLU A 5 11.43 -17.10 -3.50
C GLU A 5 12.48 -17.94 -2.79
N ASP A 6 12.12 -18.42 -1.58
CA ASP A 6 12.87 -19.42 -0.84
C ASP A 6 11.95 -20.34 -0.02
N ALA A 7 12.47 -21.06 0.97
CA ALA A 7 11.69 -21.95 1.82
C ALA A 7 10.72 -21.21 2.77
N ALA A 8 11.01 -19.95 3.12
CA ALA A 8 10.26 -19.20 4.12
C ALA A 8 9.21 -18.26 3.50
N LEU A 9 9.50 -17.65 2.35
CA LEU A 9 8.66 -16.60 1.77
C LEU A 9 8.77 -16.51 0.25
N VAL A 10 7.82 -15.79 -0.35
CA VAL A 10 7.84 -15.38 -1.75
C VAL A 10 7.50 -13.90 -1.85
N VAL A 11 8.27 -13.15 -2.65
CA VAL A 11 7.98 -11.76 -3.02
C VAL A 11 7.62 -11.70 -4.50
N LEU A 12 6.53 -11.03 -4.81
CA LEU A 12 6.02 -10.94 -6.18
C LEU A 12 5.45 -9.57 -6.49
N ASP A 13 5.38 -9.25 -7.77
CA ASP A 13 4.57 -8.18 -8.32
C ASP A 13 3.17 -8.73 -8.65
N LYS A 14 2.19 -8.34 -7.82
CA LYS A 14 0.79 -8.72 -8.00
C LYS A 14 0.17 -7.91 -9.15
N PRO A 15 -0.40 -8.52 -10.17
CA PRO A 15 -1.15 -7.80 -11.18
C PRO A 15 -2.44 -7.18 -10.61
N ALA A 16 -2.89 -6.08 -11.21
CA ALA A 16 -4.24 -5.57 -10.97
C ALA A 16 -5.28 -6.61 -11.43
N GLY A 17 -6.43 -6.64 -10.76
CA GLY A 17 -7.50 -7.61 -11.04
C GLY A 17 -7.42 -8.91 -10.24
N LEU A 18 -6.27 -9.24 -9.64
CA LEU A 18 -6.11 -10.45 -8.83
C LEU A 18 -6.30 -10.18 -7.34
N SER A 19 -7.10 -11.02 -6.65
CA SER A 19 -7.27 -10.93 -5.20
C SER A 19 -6.00 -11.32 -4.44
N SER A 20 -5.62 -10.50 -3.45
CA SER A 20 -4.48 -10.78 -2.57
C SER A 20 -4.73 -11.95 -1.61
N GLU A 21 -5.98 -12.23 -1.25
CA GLU A 21 -6.33 -13.20 -0.21
C GLU A 21 -6.68 -14.58 -0.78
N GLU A 22 -7.14 -14.64 -2.03
CA GLU A 22 -7.58 -15.88 -2.68
C GLU A 22 -6.83 -16.12 -3.99
N GLY A 23 -6.81 -15.15 -4.89
CA GLY A 23 -6.27 -15.31 -6.24
C GLY A 23 -4.77 -15.54 -6.28
N VAL A 24 -3.99 -14.75 -5.54
CA VAL A 24 -2.53 -14.94 -5.47
C VAL A 24 -2.16 -16.24 -4.76
N PRO A 25 -2.76 -16.59 -3.58
CA PRO A 25 -2.52 -17.90 -2.98
C PRO A 25 -2.84 -19.08 -3.88
N ALA A 26 -3.95 -19.03 -4.63
CA ALA A 26 -4.28 -20.07 -5.60
C ALA A 26 -3.25 -20.18 -6.73
N ALA A 27 -2.81 -19.03 -7.28
CA ALA A 27 -1.79 -18.99 -8.32
C ALA A 27 -0.42 -19.52 -7.83
N LEU A 28 -0.03 -19.22 -6.58
CA LEU A 28 1.20 -19.73 -5.97
C LEU A 28 1.13 -21.25 -5.76
N ARG A 29 0.01 -21.78 -5.26
CA ARG A 29 -0.17 -23.23 -5.13
C ARG A 29 -0.08 -23.96 -6.47
N ALA A 30 -0.67 -23.38 -7.51
CA ALA A 30 -0.54 -23.91 -8.87
C ALA A 30 0.91 -23.86 -9.39
N HIS A 31 1.60 -22.74 -9.15
CA HIS A 31 3.01 -22.59 -9.53
C HIS A 31 3.91 -23.63 -8.86
N TRP A 32 3.67 -23.96 -7.59
CA TRP A 32 4.41 -24.97 -6.84
C TRP A 32 3.94 -26.41 -7.12
N ASN A 33 2.89 -26.60 -7.90
CA ASN A 33 2.21 -27.89 -8.07
C ASN A 33 1.88 -28.55 -6.71
N ALA A 34 1.44 -27.74 -5.75
CA ALA A 34 1.17 -28.13 -4.38
C ALA A 34 -0.14 -27.50 -3.87
N PRO A 35 -1.31 -28.12 -4.14
CA PRO A 35 -2.64 -27.54 -3.86
C PRO A 35 -2.87 -27.24 -2.37
N ASP A 36 -2.24 -28.01 -1.48
CA ASP A 36 -2.37 -27.85 -0.03
C ASP A 36 -1.26 -27.02 0.61
N ALA A 37 -0.34 -26.43 -0.21
CA ALA A 37 0.75 -25.63 0.31
C ALA A 37 0.23 -24.45 1.13
N PHE A 38 0.86 -24.22 2.28
CA PHE A 38 0.57 -23.05 3.11
C PHE A 38 0.99 -21.78 2.37
N VAL A 39 0.08 -20.78 2.32
CA VAL A 39 0.34 -19.44 1.82
C VAL A 39 -0.18 -18.42 2.82
N GLY A 40 0.73 -17.86 3.60
CA GLY A 40 0.42 -16.85 4.62
C GLY A 40 0.32 -15.44 4.03
N VAL A 41 -0.85 -14.85 4.11
CA VAL A 41 -1.09 -13.46 3.65
C VAL A 41 -0.69 -12.50 4.78
N VAL A 42 0.43 -11.80 4.64
CA VAL A 42 0.99 -10.87 5.65
C VAL A 42 0.36 -9.48 5.55
N HIS A 43 0.13 -9.01 4.34
CA HIS A 43 -0.54 -7.74 4.04
C HIS A 43 -1.35 -7.87 2.74
N ARG A 44 -2.14 -6.84 2.44
CA ARG A 44 -3.08 -6.87 1.31
C ARG A 44 -2.96 -5.65 0.43
N LEU A 45 -3.23 -5.85 -0.86
CA LEU A 45 -3.56 -4.81 -1.82
C LEU A 45 -5.01 -4.99 -2.25
N ASP A 46 -5.68 -3.90 -2.58
CA ASP A 46 -7.01 -3.96 -3.21
C ASP A 46 -6.90 -4.73 -4.54
N THR A 47 -7.97 -5.40 -4.95
CA THR A 47 -7.97 -6.19 -6.20
C THR A 47 -7.53 -5.37 -7.42
N GLY A 48 -7.97 -4.12 -7.54
CA GLY A 48 -7.59 -3.21 -8.63
C GLY A 48 -6.20 -2.57 -8.51
N VAL A 49 -5.43 -2.87 -7.46
CA VAL A 49 -4.10 -2.30 -7.21
C VAL A 49 -3.03 -3.33 -7.53
N SER A 50 -1.97 -2.91 -8.23
CA SER A 50 -0.80 -3.75 -8.55
C SER A 50 0.39 -3.48 -7.63
N GLY A 51 1.39 -4.34 -7.71
CA GLY A 51 2.69 -4.11 -7.09
C GLY A 51 3.13 -5.14 -6.07
N LEU A 52 4.17 -4.77 -5.34
CA LEU A 52 4.92 -5.64 -4.44
C LEU A 52 4.08 -6.19 -3.30
N MET A 53 4.15 -7.50 -3.14
CA MET A 53 3.60 -8.23 -2.00
C MET A 53 4.57 -9.31 -1.55
N VAL A 54 4.59 -9.56 -0.23
CA VAL A 54 5.26 -10.72 0.37
C VAL A 54 4.22 -11.69 0.93
N TYR A 55 4.42 -12.97 0.67
CA TYR A 55 3.66 -14.08 1.24
C TYR A 55 4.59 -15.02 1.99
N ALA A 56 4.16 -15.51 3.12
CA ALA A 56 4.91 -16.51 3.86
C ALA A 56 4.58 -17.92 3.36
N ARG A 57 5.60 -18.77 3.29
CA ARG A 57 5.47 -20.20 2.93
C ARG A 57 5.35 -21.11 4.14
N THR A 58 5.58 -20.56 5.33
CA THR A 58 5.42 -21.29 6.61
C THR A 58 4.64 -20.46 7.63
N PRO A 59 3.91 -21.10 8.58
CA PRO A 59 3.25 -20.39 9.67
C PRO A 59 4.21 -19.56 10.54
N ALA A 60 5.42 -20.04 10.77
CA ALA A 60 6.44 -19.33 11.54
C ALA A 60 6.86 -18.03 10.84
N ALA A 61 7.14 -18.08 9.54
CA ALA A 61 7.45 -16.91 8.74
C ALA A 61 6.27 -15.91 8.69
N ALA A 62 5.03 -16.39 8.55
CA ALA A 62 3.84 -15.56 8.59
C ALA A 62 3.72 -14.79 9.92
N ALA A 63 3.93 -15.47 11.05
CA ALA A 63 3.90 -14.86 12.37
C ALA A 63 5.02 -13.83 12.55
N ALA A 64 6.25 -14.12 12.09
CA ALA A 64 7.38 -13.20 12.17
C ALA A 64 7.17 -11.94 11.33
N LEU A 65 6.74 -12.06 10.07
CA LEU A 65 6.44 -10.94 9.21
C LEU A 65 5.25 -10.10 9.72
N SER A 66 4.21 -10.74 10.26
CA SER A 66 3.07 -10.04 10.86
C SER A 66 3.48 -9.22 12.09
N ARG A 67 4.40 -9.74 12.93
CA ARG A 67 4.98 -8.97 14.04
C ARG A 67 5.73 -7.73 13.54
N GLN A 68 6.52 -7.84 12.47
CA GLN A 68 7.23 -6.68 11.90
C GLN A 68 6.24 -5.60 11.41
N VAL A 69 5.12 -6.00 10.80
CA VAL A 69 4.06 -5.07 10.40
C VAL A 69 3.49 -4.32 11.61
N THR A 70 3.17 -5.03 12.70
CA THR A 70 2.64 -4.44 13.93
C THR A 70 3.65 -3.51 14.59
N GLN A 71 4.87 -3.98 14.81
CA GLN A 71 5.96 -3.19 15.41
C GLN A 71 6.28 -1.93 14.62
N SER A 72 6.21 -1.98 13.28
CA SER A 72 6.41 -0.79 12.46
C SER A 72 5.30 0.24 12.64
N GLN A 73 4.04 -0.18 12.81
CA GLN A 73 2.94 0.73 13.11
C GLN A 73 3.10 1.35 14.51
N GLU A 74 3.53 0.59 15.49
CA GLU A 74 3.85 1.07 16.85
C GLU A 74 5.01 2.06 16.85
N ALA A 75 6.09 1.74 16.13
CA ALA A 75 7.26 2.62 15.98
C ALA A 75 6.87 3.99 15.41
N TYR A 76 6.02 4.02 14.39
CA TYR A 76 5.48 5.28 13.85
C TYR A 76 4.60 6.01 14.87
N ALA A 77 3.79 5.30 15.65
CA ALA A 77 2.97 5.93 16.67
C ALA A 77 3.81 6.59 17.77
N VAL A 78 4.92 5.96 18.18
CA VAL A 78 5.87 6.51 19.15
C VAL A 78 6.61 7.72 18.56
N ALA A 79 7.15 7.60 17.35
CA ALA A 79 7.89 8.69 16.69
C ALA A 79 7.02 9.95 16.47
N ASP A 80 5.72 9.77 16.38
CA ASP A 80 4.71 10.82 16.17
C ASP A 80 4.06 11.29 17.50
N GLY A 81 4.59 10.85 18.66
CA GLY A 81 4.10 11.25 20.00
C GLY A 81 2.71 10.71 20.37
N ARG A 82 2.20 9.70 19.68
CA ARG A 82 0.87 9.08 19.91
C ARG A 82 0.92 7.88 20.86
N ALA A 83 2.10 7.39 21.14
CA ALA A 83 2.34 6.30 22.09
C ALA A 83 3.60 6.57 22.88
N GLU A 84 3.64 6.08 24.12
CA GLU A 84 4.84 6.12 24.95
C GLU A 84 5.80 4.99 24.57
N GLY A 85 7.11 5.24 24.66
CA GLY A 85 8.16 4.25 24.44
C GLY A 85 9.37 4.79 23.68
N LYS A 86 10.35 3.91 23.42
CA LYS A 86 11.46 4.21 22.51
C LYS A 86 11.03 3.95 21.08
N ALA A 87 11.17 4.94 20.22
CA ALA A 87 10.96 4.76 18.78
C ALA A 87 12.04 3.81 18.24
N ALA A 88 11.65 2.60 17.86
CA ALA A 88 12.48 1.71 17.07
C ALA A 88 12.37 2.05 15.60
N ALA A 89 13.40 1.76 14.81
CA ALA A 89 13.29 1.91 13.35
C ALA A 89 12.23 0.92 12.82
N PRO A 90 11.28 1.38 11.96
CA PRO A 90 10.28 0.49 11.40
C PRO A 90 10.96 -0.54 10.48
N GLN A 91 10.65 -1.81 10.70
CA GLN A 91 11.23 -2.92 9.95
C GLN A 91 10.44 -3.25 8.68
N PHE A 92 9.12 -3.06 8.71
CA PHE A 92 8.25 -3.35 7.57
C PHE A 92 7.74 -2.05 6.93
N ILE A 93 8.35 -1.65 5.82
CA ILE A 93 8.07 -0.38 5.15
C ILE A 93 7.39 -0.65 3.81
N LYS A 94 6.28 0.02 3.56
CA LYS A 94 5.52 -0.03 2.31
C LYS A 94 5.52 1.33 1.65
N GLN A 95 6.03 1.39 0.43
CA GLN A 95 6.02 2.57 -0.41
C GLN A 95 5.13 2.37 -1.62
N TYR A 96 4.40 3.42 -1.96
CA TYR A 96 3.47 3.43 -3.08
C TYR A 96 3.78 4.61 -3.99
N ARG A 97 3.40 4.47 -5.25
CA ARG A 97 3.20 5.57 -6.18
C ARG A 97 1.74 5.63 -6.56
N ALA A 98 1.24 6.84 -6.74
CA ALA A 98 -0.13 7.07 -7.22
C ALA A 98 -0.11 8.24 -8.21
N VAL A 99 -0.92 8.13 -9.26
CA VAL A 99 -1.30 9.30 -10.04
C VAL A 99 -2.61 9.82 -9.48
N ILE A 100 -2.60 11.07 -9.02
CA ILE A 100 -3.77 11.78 -8.48
C ILE A 100 -4.26 12.82 -9.47
N VAL A 101 -5.53 13.13 -9.43
CA VAL A 101 -6.13 14.21 -10.23
C VAL A 101 -5.91 15.55 -9.54
N GLY A 102 -5.41 16.53 -10.26
CA GLY A 102 -5.13 17.88 -9.78
C GLY A 102 -3.65 18.12 -9.42
N ALA A 103 -3.26 19.39 -9.43
CA ALA A 103 -2.00 19.88 -8.91
C ALA A 103 -2.08 20.10 -7.40
N PRO A 104 -0.94 20.18 -6.67
CA PRO A 104 -0.93 20.57 -5.27
C PRO A 104 -1.66 21.89 -5.02
N ASP A 105 -2.41 21.94 -3.93
CA ASP A 105 -3.17 23.13 -3.51
C ASP A 105 -3.17 23.29 -1.98
N ALA A 106 -4.01 24.18 -1.45
CA ALA A 106 -4.13 24.43 -0.01
C ALA A 106 -4.69 23.21 0.77
N GLN A 107 -5.44 22.30 0.12
CA GLN A 107 -6.00 21.09 0.75
C GLN A 107 -5.03 19.92 0.67
N LEU A 108 -4.15 19.91 -0.33
CA LEU A 108 -3.11 18.91 -0.54
C LEU A 108 -1.81 19.60 -0.98
N PRO A 109 -0.99 20.13 -0.06
CA PRO A 109 0.32 20.70 -0.36
C PRO A 109 1.23 19.70 -1.08
N ALA A 110 2.37 20.18 -1.62
CA ALA A 110 3.32 19.32 -2.37
C ALA A 110 3.94 18.19 -1.53
N ALA A 111 3.92 18.28 -0.22
CA ALA A 111 4.32 17.21 0.69
C ALA A 111 3.61 17.37 2.03
N GLY A 112 3.43 16.28 2.74
CA GLY A 112 2.83 16.31 4.07
C GLY A 112 2.45 14.93 4.60
N MET A 113 1.77 14.97 5.75
CA MET A 113 1.21 13.80 6.39
C MET A 113 -0.31 13.88 6.38
N LEU A 114 -0.97 12.82 5.91
CA LEU A 114 -2.43 12.71 5.98
C LEU A 114 -2.81 11.83 7.17
N ARG A 115 -3.63 12.40 8.05
CA ARG A 115 -4.17 11.71 9.22
C ARG A 115 -5.68 11.84 9.23
N ASP A 116 -6.37 10.72 9.23
CA ASP A 116 -7.84 10.66 9.23
C ASP A 116 -8.32 9.50 10.09
N TYR A 117 -9.54 9.63 10.60
CA TYR A 117 -10.29 8.52 11.15
C TYR A 117 -11.16 7.91 10.06
N LEU A 118 -10.98 6.62 9.79
CA LEU A 118 -11.67 5.92 8.70
C LEU A 118 -12.69 4.92 9.25
N PHE A 119 -13.89 4.97 8.71
CA PHE A 119 -14.97 4.02 8.96
C PHE A 119 -15.23 3.17 7.72
N LYS A 120 -15.14 1.84 7.86
CA LYS A 120 -15.48 0.89 6.79
C LYS A 120 -16.95 0.52 6.89
N ASP A 121 -17.75 0.94 5.91
CA ASP A 121 -19.12 0.47 5.73
C ASP A 121 -19.09 -0.81 4.86
N SER A 122 -19.22 -1.96 5.51
CA SER A 122 -19.18 -3.25 4.82
C SER A 122 -20.39 -3.48 3.92
N ARG A 123 -21.55 -2.87 4.22
CA ARG A 123 -22.77 -3.00 3.40
C ARG A 123 -22.61 -2.25 2.07
N LYS A 124 -21.97 -1.07 2.11
CA LYS A 124 -21.67 -0.26 0.91
C LYS A 124 -20.36 -0.65 0.25
N GLY A 125 -19.56 -1.54 0.85
CA GLY A 125 -18.22 -1.87 0.37
C GLY A 125 -17.30 -0.65 0.26
N ARG A 126 -17.50 0.39 1.08
CA ARG A 126 -16.84 1.69 0.96
C ARG A 126 -16.29 2.15 2.30
N VAL A 127 -15.24 2.97 2.27
CA VAL A 127 -14.64 3.60 3.44
C VAL A 127 -14.91 5.10 3.40
N PHE A 128 -15.16 5.68 4.57
CA PHE A 128 -15.47 7.10 4.72
C PHE A 128 -14.56 7.71 5.78
N PRO A 129 -14.06 8.94 5.59
CA PRO A 129 -13.45 9.71 6.67
C PRO A 129 -14.55 10.17 7.62
N VAL A 130 -14.25 10.18 8.91
CA VAL A 130 -15.15 10.65 9.98
C VAL A 130 -14.40 11.59 10.92
N SER A 131 -15.11 12.49 11.57
CA SER A 131 -14.50 13.56 12.38
C SER A 131 -13.94 13.11 13.73
N ARG A 132 -14.38 11.96 14.25
CA ARG A 132 -13.98 11.49 15.59
C ARG A 132 -13.94 9.96 15.70
N PRO A 133 -13.09 9.42 16.61
CA PRO A 133 -13.05 7.99 16.89
C PRO A 133 -14.37 7.51 17.51
N ARG A 134 -14.77 6.30 17.12
CA ARG A 134 -15.87 5.52 17.70
C ARG A 134 -15.68 4.04 17.37
N LYS A 135 -16.52 3.16 17.89
CA LYS A 135 -16.47 1.72 17.57
C LYS A 135 -16.50 1.49 16.05
N GLY A 136 -15.58 0.69 15.55
CA GLY A 136 -15.44 0.38 14.11
C GLY A 136 -14.65 1.41 13.30
N VAL A 137 -14.28 2.55 13.87
CA VAL A 137 -13.39 3.55 13.26
C VAL A 137 -11.94 3.21 13.56
N ARG A 138 -11.07 3.44 12.59
CA ARG A 138 -9.62 3.24 12.72
C ARG A 138 -8.87 4.47 12.25
N GLU A 139 -7.83 4.84 12.97
CA GLU A 139 -6.90 5.88 12.53
C GLU A 139 -6.09 5.39 11.33
N ALA A 140 -5.88 6.29 10.38
CA ALA A 140 -5.14 6.08 9.14
C ALA A 140 -4.11 7.19 8.96
N VAL A 141 -2.83 6.82 8.84
CA VAL A 141 -1.72 7.77 8.71
C VAL A 141 -0.83 7.35 7.55
N LEU A 142 -0.52 8.31 6.68
CA LEU A 142 0.46 8.19 5.63
C LEU A 142 1.24 9.49 5.47
N GLU A 143 2.45 9.37 4.96
CA GLU A 143 3.26 10.47 4.48
C GLU A 143 3.28 10.46 2.94
N TYR A 144 3.28 11.64 2.32
CA TYR A 144 3.34 11.74 0.87
C TYR A 144 4.21 12.91 0.41
N ARG A 145 4.69 12.82 -0.82
CA ARG A 145 5.35 13.89 -1.57
C ARG A 145 4.91 13.82 -3.03
N ILE A 146 4.51 14.94 -3.57
CA ILE A 146 4.29 15.10 -5.01
C ILE A 146 5.67 15.20 -5.67
N LEU A 147 5.94 14.32 -6.62
CA LEU A 147 7.20 14.24 -7.34
C LEU A 147 7.19 15.11 -8.59
N ALA A 148 6.06 15.12 -9.30
CA ALA A 148 5.88 15.87 -10.54
C ALA A 148 4.40 16.15 -10.80
N THR A 149 4.11 17.16 -11.60
CA THR A 149 2.78 17.48 -12.14
C THR A 149 2.86 17.55 -13.65
N ALA A 150 1.95 16.87 -14.33
CA ALA A 150 1.81 16.84 -15.78
C ALA A 150 0.34 17.02 -16.16
N GLY A 151 0.01 18.11 -16.88
CA GLY A 151 -1.36 18.46 -17.21
C GLY A 151 -2.24 18.58 -15.96
N GLU A 152 -3.34 17.82 -15.95
CA GLU A 152 -4.28 17.78 -14.82
C GLU A 152 -3.95 16.72 -13.77
N ASN A 153 -2.78 16.06 -13.84
CA ASN A 153 -2.42 14.96 -12.97
C ASN A 153 -1.11 15.24 -12.23
N SER A 154 -0.96 14.63 -11.05
CA SER A 154 0.29 14.67 -10.30
C SER A 154 0.72 13.26 -9.87
N LEU A 155 2.02 13.01 -9.91
CA LEU A 155 2.64 11.78 -9.40
C LEU A 155 2.98 11.99 -7.93
N ALA A 156 2.42 11.15 -7.06
CA ALA A 156 2.71 11.14 -5.63
C ALA A 156 3.52 9.91 -5.25
N ARG A 157 4.56 10.08 -4.40
CA ARG A 157 5.20 9.04 -3.61
C ARG A 157 4.56 9.01 -2.24
N ILE A 158 4.28 7.82 -1.71
CA ILE A 158 3.51 7.64 -0.48
C ILE A 158 4.20 6.59 0.39
N THR A 159 4.38 6.88 1.67
CA THR A 159 4.81 5.91 2.69
C THR A 159 3.65 5.65 3.65
N LEU A 160 3.24 4.39 3.76
CA LEU A 160 2.15 4.01 4.66
C LEU A 160 2.66 3.72 6.07
N HIS A 161 2.17 4.48 7.05
CA HIS A 161 2.36 4.20 8.49
C HIS A 161 1.30 3.24 9.04
N THR A 162 0.11 3.22 8.45
CA THR A 162 -0.97 2.28 8.74
C THR A 162 -1.47 1.62 7.45
N GLY A 163 -2.16 0.49 7.52
CA GLY A 163 -2.68 -0.23 6.35
C GLY A 163 -4.19 -0.46 6.43
N ARG A 164 -5.01 0.60 6.35
CA ARG A 164 -6.48 0.48 6.38
C ARG A 164 -7.03 0.22 4.98
N THR A 165 -8.17 -0.46 4.92
CA THR A 165 -8.88 -0.69 3.64
C THR A 165 -9.04 0.62 2.88
N HIS A 166 -8.70 0.65 1.60
CA HIS A 166 -8.78 1.80 0.69
C HIS A 166 -8.11 3.09 1.23
N GLN A 167 -7.16 2.99 2.16
CA GLN A 167 -6.63 4.13 2.91
C GLN A 167 -6.15 5.26 1.99
N ILE A 168 -5.20 5.00 1.10
CA ILE A 168 -4.65 5.99 0.17
C ILE A 168 -5.78 6.62 -0.66
N ARG A 169 -6.63 5.79 -1.23
CA ARG A 169 -7.73 6.18 -2.11
C ARG A 169 -8.67 7.18 -1.45
N VAL A 170 -9.12 6.87 -0.22
CA VAL A 170 -10.07 7.74 0.50
C VAL A 170 -9.41 8.99 1.05
N GLN A 171 -8.17 8.93 1.53
CA GLN A 171 -7.48 10.08 2.07
C GLN A 171 -7.18 11.16 1.02
N PHE A 172 -6.77 10.77 -0.18
CA PHE A 172 -6.59 11.71 -1.28
C PHE A 172 -7.94 12.24 -1.80
N ALA A 173 -8.92 11.37 -2.00
CA ALA A 173 -10.24 11.76 -2.48
C ALA A 173 -10.97 12.72 -1.54
N SER A 174 -10.81 12.59 -0.21
CA SER A 174 -11.41 13.50 0.77
C SER A 174 -10.84 14.92 0.70
N ARG A 175 -9.68 15.07 0.08
CA ARG A 175 -9.01 16.36 -0.20
C ARG A 175 -9.22 16.84 -1.64
N LYS A 176 -10.22 16.28 -2.35
CA LYS A 176 -10.58 16.58 -3.75
C LYS A 176 -9.52 16.19 -4.79
N HIS A 177 -8.55 15.35 -4.42
CA HIS A 177 -7.54 14.79 -5.31
C HIS A 177 -7.70 13.26 -5.43
N PRO A 178 -8.80 12.75 -6.02
CA PRO A 178 -8.98 11.31 -6.18
C PRO A 178 -7.85 10.72 -7.04
N LEU A 179 -7.55 9.45 -6.84
CA LEU A 179 -6.60 8.75 -7.70
C LEU A 179 -7.19 8.63 -9.11
N TYR A 180 -6.34 8.76 -10.12
CA TYR A 180 -6.73 8.50 -11.51
C TYR A 180 -7.38 7.11 -11.64
N GLY A 181 -8.50 7.02 -12.34
CA GLY A 181 -9.24 5.77 -12.54
C GLY A 181 -10.06 5.28 -11.33
N ASP A 182 -10.01 5.97 -10.17
CA ASP A 182 -10.76 5.56 -9.00
C ASP A 182 -12.19 6.12 -8.97
N GLY A 183 -13.05 5.60 -9.84
CA GLY A 183 -14.46 6.00 -9.90
C GLY A 183 -15.23 5.78 -8.59
N LYS A 184 -14.82 4.79 -7.75
CA LYS A 184 -15.42 4.57 -6.43
C LYS A 184 -15.28 5.78 -5.51
N TYR A 185 -14.19 6.51 -5.63
CA TYR A 185 -13.87 7.68 -4.80
C TYR A 185 -13.89 9.00 -5.59
N GLY A 186 -14.59 9.04 -6.73
CA GLY A 186 -14.97 10.30 -7.38
C GLY A 186 -14.05 10.74 -8.52
N SER A 187 -13.10 9.92 -8.95
CA SER A 187 -12.37 10.20 -10.17
C SER A 187 -13.32 10.14 -11.38
N ARG A 188 -13.23 11.12 -12.27
CA ARG A 188 -13.90 11.13 -13.56
C ARG A 188 -13.04 10.56 -14.69
N GLN A 189 -11.76 10.35 -14.41
CA GLN A 189 -10.83 9.74 -15.34
C GLN A 189 -11.14 8.25 -15.51
N LYS A 190 -11.19 7.78 -16.76
CA LYS A 190 -11.46 6.38 -17.07
C LYS A 190 -10.16 5.57 -17.06
N GLY A 191 -10.22 4.32 -16.65
CA GLY A 191 -9.08 3.40 -16.62
C GLY A 191 -8.94 2.66 -15.30
N SER A 192 -7.85 1.93 -15.15
CA SER A 192 -7.49 1.27 -13.91
C SER A 192 -7.04 2.28 -12.86
N ILE A 193 -7.21 1.92 -11.57
CA ILE A 193 -6.74 2.76 -10.47
C ILE A 193 -5.21 2.90 -10.56
N ALA A 194 -4.72 4.12 -10.72
CA ALA A 194 -3.31 4.41 -10.78
C ALA A 194 -2.69 4.43 -9.37
N LEU A 195 -2.56 3.26 -8.78
CA LEU A 195 -1.91 3.00 -7.50
C LEU A 195 -1.04 1.75 -7.61
N GLN A 196 0.23 1.87 -7.28
CA GLN A 196 1.21 0.79 -7.31
C GLN A 196 1.94 0.68 -5.96
N SER A 197 2.00 -0.51 -5.39
CA SER A 197 2.94 -0.83 -4.31
C SER A 197 4.33 -0.96 -4.92
N CYS A 198 5.12 0.10 -4.89
CA CYS A 198 6.38 0.18 -5.63
C CYS A 198 7.62 -0.12 -4.80
N GLY A 199 7.53 -0.09 -3.47
CA GLY A 199 8.65 -0.37 -2.59
C GLY A 199 8.22 -1.19 -1.37
N LEU A 200 9.01 -2.23 -1.05
CA LEU A 200 8.78 -3.09 0.11
C LEU A 200 10.11 -3.39 0.78
N ARG A 201 10.19 -3.11 2.08
CA ARG A 201 11.36 -3.46 2.91
C ARG A 201 10.89 -4.21 4.15
N PHE A 202 11.62 -5.24 4.52
CA PHE A 202 11.37 -6.02 5.74
C PHE A 202 12.63 -6.79 6.13
N VAL A 203 12.62 -7.45 7.29
CA VAL A 203 13.68 -8.35 7.72
C VAL A 203 13.26 -9.78 7.42
N HIS A 204 14.14 -10.55 6.79
CA HIS A 204 13.88 -11.94 6.45
C HIS A 204 13.62 -12.75 7.72
N PRO A 205 12.49 -13.50 7.82
CA PRO A 205 12.04 -14.12 9.06
C PRO A 205 13.02 -15.14 9.64
N ASP A 206 13.73 -15.88 8.81
CA ASP A 206 14.63 -16.96 9.26
C ASP A 206 16.08 -16.49 9.36
N THR A 207 16.54 -15.67 8.43
CA THR A 207 17.96 -15.28 8.36
C THR A 207 18.29 -13.97 9.08
N GLY A 208 17.29 -13.17 9.42
CA GLY A 208 17.46 -11.83 10.01
C GLY A 208 18.07 -10.79 9.05
N LYS A 209 18.27 -11.11 7.77
CA LYS A 209 18.84 -10.18 6.81
C LYS A 209 17.81 -9.15 6.34
N PRO A 210 18.21 -7.87 6.15
CA PRO A 210 17.34 -6.87 5.56
C PRO A 210 17.06 -7.20 4.09
N MET A 211 15.80 -7.13 3.71
CA MET A 211 15.30 -7.33 2.34
C MET A 211 14.70 -6.04 1.82
N ALA A 212 14.98 -5.69 0.58
CA ALA A 212 14.45 -4.51 -0.09
C ALA A 212 14.13 -4.81 -1.55
N PHE A 213 12.92 -4.45 -1.96
CA PHE A 213 12.43 -4.63 -3.33
C PHE A 213 11.84 -3.33 -3.83
N SER A 214 12.03 -3.05 -5.11
CA SER A 214 11.43 -1.89 -5.78
C SER A 214 10.98 -2.25 -7.18
N LEU A 215 9.92 -1.58 -7.64
CA LEU A 215 9.44 -1.67 -9.02
C LEU A 215 9.67 -0.33 -9.73
N PRO A 216 9.95 -0.35 -11.04
CA PRO A 216 9.98 0.87 -11.84
C PRO A 216 8.57 1.49 -11.96
N LEU A 217 8.53 2.73 -12.42
CA LEU A 217 7.26 3.37 -12.80
C LEU A 217 6.64 2.61 -13.98
N PRO A 218 5.32 2.31 -13.96
CA PRO A 218 4.67 1.64 -15.08
C PRO A 218 4.77 2.47 -16.38
N ALA A 219 5.04 1.81 -17.50
CA ALA A 219 5.17 2.48 -18.79
C ALA A 219 3.82 2.82 -19.48
N ALA A 220 2.71 2.33 -18.94
CA ALA A 220 1.36 2.58 -19.48
C ALA A 220 0.77 3.92 -18.98
N ALA A 221 -0.26 4.44 -19.66
CA ALA A 221 -1.03 5.58 -19.16
C ALA A 221 -1.72 5.24 -17.82
N PRO A 222 -1.85 6.20 -16.87
CA PRO A 222 -1.38 7.58 -16.93
C PRO A 222 0.08 7.80 -16.53
N TRP A 223 0.80 6.76 -16.15
CA TRP A 223 2.14 6.80 -15.59
C TRP A 223 3.19 7.31 -16.58
N LYS A 224 3.03 6.99 -17.88
CA LYS A 224 3.99 7.34 -18.93
C LYS A 224 4.29 8.85 -19.02
N GLU A 225 3.32 9.70 -18.61
CA GLU A 225 3.46 11.15 -18.60
C GLU A 225 4.56 11.64 -17.65
N PHE A 226 4.96 10.79 -16.71
CA PHE A 226 5.95 11.10 -15.67
C PHE A 226 7.31 10.42 -15.89
N LEU A 227 7.44 9.52 -16.88
CA LEU A 227 8.70 8.81 -17.13
C LEU A 227 9.83 9.74 -17.55
N GLU A 228 9.52 10.81 -18.27
CA GLU A 228 10.50 11.77 -18.79
C GLU A 228 10.84 12.88 -17.78
N LEU A 229 10.06 13.01 -16.70
CA LEU A 229 10.23 14.08 -15.70
C LEU A 229 11.28 13.74 -14.62
N GLY A 230 11.82 12.51 -14.65
CA GLY A 230 12.82 12.01 -13.71
C GLY A 230 12.25 11.76 -12.29
N GLU A 231 12.88 10.85 -11.56
CA GLU A 231 12.62 10.66 -10.11
C GLU A 231 13.50 11.59 -9.29
#